data_a877255a7131a141cbcf25b7726388fb
#
_entry.id   a877255a7131a141cbcf25b7726388fb
#
_cell.length_a   1.000
_cell.length_b   1.000
_cell.length_c   1.000
_cell.angle_alpha   90.00
_cell.angle_beta   90.00
_cell.angle_gamma   90.00
#
_symmetry.space_group_name_H-M   'P 1'
#
loop_
_entity.id
_entity.type
_entity.pdbx_description
1 polymer ?
#
loop_
_entity_poly.entity_id
_entity_poly.type
_entity_poly.pdbx_seq_one_letter_code
_entity_poly.pdbx_strand_id
1 'polypeptide(L)'
;YEKAIEYSNIEKFDLVINGETCHKTSKDKTVDAICSNNILSENKEVIVVGDSLARSLLTGFLNEIQQNSVSFYTGDSCILLLDRSPSNCVRSDKNLIYKDLSRFENKIFIYFADVRDKLEDNSLQLEETVPETIKYLLKNNYVIVIYPFPEYMDLNVLDQVLKGREEINFPTEKWRNRDDVIRSYKIFENIDDKKYFKILPEDIFCNTFVQNHCVGATNGKIYVQDSIHLTIEGASLLTSEIINILKLINNS
;
A
#
# COMPACT_ATOMS: atom_id res chain seq x y z
N TYR A 1 -0.22 -12.23 -24.53
CA TYR A 1 -1.63 -11.89 -24.84
C TYR A 1 -2.57 -12.58 -23.85
N GLU A 2 -2.43 -13.88 -23.59
CA GLU A 2 -3.25 -14.62 -22.61
C GLU A 2 -3.09 -14.09 -21.18
N LYS A 3 -1.86 -13.82 -20.72
CA LYS A 3 -1.61 -13.22 -19.41
C LYS A 3 -2.22 -11.82 -19.26
N ALA A 4 -2.20 -10.98 -20.31
CA ALA A 4 -2.79 -9.66 -20.26
C ALA A 4 -4.32 -9.71 -20.14
N ILE A 5 -4.96 -10.74 -20.72
CA ILE A 5 -6.40 -11.00 -20.54
C ILE A 5 -6.69 -11.48 -19.10
N GLU A 6 -5.81 -12.26 -18.51
CA GLU A 6 -5.90 -12.66 -17.11
C GLU A 6 -5.84 -11.43 -16.19
N TYR A 7 -4.94 -10.50 -16.44
CA TYR A 7 -4.85 -9.22 -15.70
C TYR A 7 -6.07 -8.30 -15.89
N SER A 8 -6.68 -8.25 -17.09
CA SER A 8 -7.88 -7.43 -17.33
C SER A 8 -9.13 -7.94 -16.59
N ASN A 9 -9.14 -9.22 -16.21
CA ASN A 9 -10.20 -9.82 -15.40
C ASN A 9 -10.01 -9.57 -13.88
N ILE A 10 -8.84 -9.07 -13.46
CA ILE A 10 -8.55 -8.73 -12.05
C ILE A 10 -9.20 -7.39 -11.63
N GLU A 11 -9.79 -6.63 -12.56
CA GLU A 11 -10.57 -5.42 -12.20
C GLU A 11 -11.75 -5.69 -11.27
N LYS A 12 -12.19 -6.93 -11.16
CA LYS A 12 -13.09 -7.37 -10.10
C LYS A 12 -12.25 -8.05 -9.03
N PHE A 13 -11.72 -7.27 -8.13
CA PHE A 13 -11.02 -7.73 -6.92
C PHE A 13 -11.94 -8.54 -5.99
N ASP A 14 -12.58 -9.54 -6.52
CA ASP A 14 -13.24 -10.57 -5.74
C ASP A 14 -12.15 -11.55 -5.25
N LEU A 15 -11.28 -11.06 -4.37
CA LEU A 15 -10.31 -11.94 -3.74
C LEU A 15 -11.07 -12.88 -2.82
N VAL A 16 -11.10 -14.14 -3.16
CA VAL A 16 -11.69 -15.19 -2.33
C VAL A 16 -10.58 -15.72 -1.41
N ILE A 17 -10.64 -15.37 -0.12
CA ILE A 17 -9.75 -15.91 0.90
C ILE A 17 -10.55 -16.92 1.71
N ASN A 18 -10.09 -18.18 1.75
CA ASN A 18 -10.76 -19.25 2.48
C ASN A 18 -12.25 -19.45 2.10
N GLY A 19 -12.62 -19.16 0.84
CA GLY A 19 -13.99 -19.26 0.36
C GLY A 19 -14.87 -18.03 0.66
N GLU A 20 -14.35 -17.01 1.31
CA GLU A 20 -15.04 -15.74 1.53
C GLU A 20 -14.49 -14.65 0.61
N THR A 21 -15.39 -13.92 -0.06
CA THR A 21 -15.01 -12.79 -0.89
C THR A 21 -14.58 -11.63 0.00
N CYS A 22 -13.35 -11.16 -0.12
CA CYS A 22 -12.80 -10.00 0.59
C CYS A 22 -13.49 -8.67 0.21
N HIS A 23 -14.31 -8.67 -0.81
CA HIS A 23 -15.21 -7.60 -1.19
C HIS A 23 -16.61 -7.87 -0.68
N LYS A 24 -16.83 -7.77 0.60
CA LYS A 24 -18.14 -7.28 1.04
C LYS A 24 -18.11 -5.77 0.83
N THR A 25 -18.42 -5.32 -0.40
CA THR A 25 -19.24 -4.12 -0.50
C THR A 25 -20.48 -4.45 0.29
N SER A 26 -20.44 -4.23 1.60
CA SER A 26 -21.65 -4.35 2.39
C SER A 26 -22.64 -3.40 1.75
N LYS A 27 -23.85 -3.87 1.47
CA LYS A 27 -24.99 -3.00 1.17
C LYS A 27 -25.21 -2.01 2.31
N ASP A 28 -24.69 -2.30 3.49
CA ASP A 28 -24.36 -1.39 4.56
C ASP A 28 -23.05 -0.67 4.19
N LYS A 29 -23.18 0.57 3.74
CA LYS A 29 -22.08 1.50 3.40
C LYS A 29 -21.16 1.82 4.59
N THR A 30 -21.14 1.03 5.62
CA THR A 30 -20.64 1.33 6.95
C THR A 30 -19.34 0.63 7.30
N VAL A 31 -18.93 -0.39 6.57
CA VAL A 31 -17.68 -1.11 6.88
C VAL A 31 -16.87 -1.23 5.61
N ASP A 32 -15.69 -0.63 5.60
CA ASP A 32 -14.65 -0.93 4.63
C ASP A 32 -14.36 -2.43 4.70
N ALA A 33 -14.12 -3.03 3.55
CA ALA A 33 -13.89 -4.45 3.49
C ALA A 33 -12.73 -4.80 4.44
N ILE A 34 -13.07 -5.24 5.62
CA ILE A 34 -12.11 -5.85 6.53
C ILE A 34 -11.83 -7.21 5.94
N CYS A 35 -10.67 -7.33 5.33
CA CYS A 35 -10.17 -8.59 4.82
C CYS A 35 -9.21 -9.17 5.85
N SER A 36 -9.45 -10.38 6.29
CA SER A 36 -8.57 -11.09 7.20
C SER A 36 -8.24 -12.47 6.64
N ASN A 37 -7.01 -12.91 6.85
CA ASN A 37 -6.64 -14.28 6.49
C ASN A 37 -7.09 -15.33 7.51
N ASN A 38 -7.71 -14.90 8.62
CA ASN A 38 -8.21 -15.76 9.71
C ASN A 38 -7.18 -16.78 10.25
N ILE A 39 -5.89 -16.52 10.06
CA ILE A 39 -4.83 -17.38 10.60
C ILE A 39 -4.68 -17.08 12.09
N LEU A 40 -4.80 -18.11 12.90
CA LEU A 40 -4.41 -18.02 14.32
C LEU A 40 -2.89 -18.20 14.39
N SER A 41 -2.18 -17.17 14.81
CA SER A 41 -0.74 -17.16 14.89
C SER A 41 -0.28 -16.65 16.27
N GLU A 42 0.82 -17.20 16.76
CA GLU A 42 1.53 -16.68 17.94
C GLU A 42 2.32 -15.41 17.62
N ASN A 43 2.59 -15.17 16.33
CA ASN A 43 3.24 -13.95 15.87
C ASN A 43 2.30 -12.75 16.01
N LYS A 44 2.88 -11.55 16.03
CA LYS A 44 2.11 -10.31 16.10
C LYS A 44 1.17 -10.20 14.90
N GLU A 45 -0.06 -9.77 15.14
CA GLU A 45 -1.00 -9.47 14.07
C GLU A 45 -0.48 -8.31 13.21
N VAL A 46 -0.61 -8.45 11.89
CA VAL A 46 -0.30 -7.43 10.90
C VAL A 46 -1.58 -6.71 10.51
N ILE A 47 -1.57 -5.38 10.59
CA ILE A 47 -2.69 -4.52 10.24
C ILE A 47 -2.26 -3.63 9.08
N VAL A 48 -2.84 -3.83 7.91
CA VAL A 48 -2.57 -3.01 6.72
C VAL A 48 -3.60 -1.88 6.67
N VAL A 49 -3.10 -0.64 6.61
CA VAL A 49 -3.93 0.57 6.55
C VAL A 49 -3.51 1.46 5.39
N GLY A 50 -4.48 2.07 4.74
CA GLY A 50 -4.23 3.01 3.65
C GLY A 50 -5.38 3.09 2.66
N ASP A 51 -5.07 3.61 1.48
CA ASP A 51 -6.01 3.81 0.38
C ASP A 51 -6.04 2.63 -0.62
N SER A 52 -6.32 2.93 -1.88
CA SER A 52 -6.34 1.93 -2.96
C SER A 52 -4.97 1.30 -3.21
N LEU A 53 -3.86 1.97 -2.88
CA LEU A 53 -2.52 1.37 -2.96
C LEU A 53 -2.36 0.23 -1.95
N ALA A 54 -2.76 0.45 -0.70
CA ALA A 54 -2.76 -0.61 0.32
C ALA A 54 -3.66 -1.78 -0.10
N ARG A 55 -4.79 -1.49 -0.75
CA ARG A 55 -5.66 -2.54 -1.30
C ARG A 55 -4.99 -3.31 -2.43
N SER A 56 -4.25 -2.66 -3.32
CA SER A 56 -3.54 -3.34 -4.41
C SER A 56 -2.45 -4.31 -3.91
N LEU A 57 -1.91 -4.07 -2.71
CA LEU A 57 -0.97 -4.99 -2.06
C LEU A 57 -1.62 -6.33 -1.68
N LEU A 58 -2.93 -6.32 -1.40
CA LEU A 58 -3.66 -7.47 -0.86
C LEU A 58 -3.44 -8.78 -1.64
N THR A 59 -3.44 -8.71 -2.98
CA THR A 59 -3.41 -9.88 -3.85
C THR A 59 -2.10 -10.67 -3.76
N GLY A 60 -0.95 -10.00 -3.67
CA GLY A 60 0.34 -10.66 -3.47
C GLY A 60 0.59 -11.00 -2.01
N PHE A 61 0.16 -10.11 -1.10
CA PHE A 61 0.45 -10.18 0.31
C PHE A 61 -0.13 -11.41 1.01
N LEU A 62 -1.42 -11.68 0.83
CA LEU A 62 -2.10 -12.77 1.54
C LEU A 62 -1.65 -14.16 1.10
N ASN A 63 -1.18 -14.30 -0.13
CA ASN A 63 -0.64 -15.56 -0.62
C ASN A 63 0.71 -15.92 0.01
N GLU A 64 1.48 -14.92 0.41
CA GLU A 64 2.85 -15.09 0.88
C GLU A 64 2.97 -15.03 2.41
N ILE A 65 2.11 -14.27 3.10
CA ILE A 65 2.14 -14.16 4.56
C ILE A 65 1.22 -15.20 5.20
N GLN A 66 1.82 -16.34 5.55
CA GLN A 66 1.11 -17.44 6.19
C GLN A 66 1.45 -17.60 7.69
N GLN A 67 2.39 -16.82 8.20
CA GLN A 67 2.86 -16.94 9.59
C GLN A 67 2.26 -15.91 10.54
N ASN A 68 1.56 -14.91 10.02
CA ASN A 68 0.92 -13.87 10.81
C ASN A 68 -0.58 -13.83 10.52
N SER A 69 -1.37 -13.49 11.53
CA SER A 69 -2.72 -12.99 11.30
C SER A 69 -2.64 -11.64 10.60
N VAL A 70 -3.45 -11.43 9.57
CA VAL A 70 -3.44 -10.19 8.78
C VAL A 70 -4.83 -9.63 8.67
N SER A 71 -4.97 -8.32 8.89
CA SER A 71 -6.21 -7.58 8.70
C SER A 71 -5.96 -6.36 7.82
N PHE A 72 -6.84 -6.13 6.84
CA PHE A 72 -6.78 -4.98 5.94
C PHE A 72 -7.89 -3.99 6.26
N TYR A 73 -7.52 -2.73 6.44
CA TYR A 73 -8.42 -1.59 6.62
C TYR A 73 -8.07 -0.55 5.57
N THR A 74 -8.68 -0.68 4.40
CA THR A 74 -8.38 0.17 3.25
C THR A 74 -9.64 0.84 2.71
N GLY A 75 -9.50 2.03 2.16
CA GLY A 75 -10.61 2.75 1.53
C GLY A 75 -10.13 3.61 0.37
N ASP A 76 -10.94 3.76 -0.68
CA ASP A 76 -10.57 4.59 -1.81
C ASP A 76 -10.35 6.04 -1.37
N SER A 77 -9.17 6.57 -1.69
CA SER A 77 -8.73 7.92 -1.30
C SER A 77 -8.75 8.18 0.21
N CYS A 78 -8.81 7.15 1.04
CA CYS A 78 -8.87 7.25 2.49
C CYS A 78 -7.48 7.03 3.11
N ILE A 79 -6.79 8.10 3.45
CA ILE A 79 -5.54 8.04 4.21
C ILE A 79 -5.88 7.94 5.70
N LEU A 80 -5.24 7.03 6.42
CA LEU A 80 -5.36 6.96 7.88
C LEU A 80 -4.69 8.17 8.52
N LEU A 81 -5.47 9.04 9.15
CA LEU A 81 -5.00 10.19 9.89
C LEU A 81 -5.66 10.23 11.27
N LEU A 82 -4.91 10.59 12.29
CA LEU A 82 -5.44 10.85 13.62
C LEU A 82 -6.34 12.09 13.57
N ASP A 83 -7.58 11.99 14.05
CA ASP A 83 -8.55 13.07 14.17
C ASP A 83 -9.01 13.79 12.87
N ARG A 84 -8.54 13.35 11.70
CA ARG A 84 -8.90 13.95 10.40
C ARG A 84 -9.23 12.87 9.38
N SER A 85 -9.93 13.29 8.32
CA SER A 85 -10.25 12.42 7.20
C SER A 85 -10.38 13.25 5.92
N PRO A 86 -9.82 12.76 4.79
CA PRO A 86 -10.02 13.40 3.50
C PRO A 86 -11.50 13.61 3.17
N SER A 87 -11.85 14.75 2.59
CA SER A 87 -13.22 15.10 2.22
C SER A 87 -13.82 14.15 1.19
N ASN A 88 -12.98 13.55 0.35
CA ASN A 88 -13.35 12.58 -0.67
C ASN A 88 -13.21 11.12 -0.21
N CYS A 89 -12.88 10.89 1.05
CA CYS A 89 -13.02 9.58 1.65
C CYS A 89 -14.51 9.24 1.70
N VAL A 90 -14.98 8.44 0.75
CA VAL A 90 -16.40 8.23 0.43
C VAL A 90 -17.19 7.58 1.57
N ARG A 91 -16.51 7.13 2.63
CA ARG A 91 -17.12 6.35 3.69
C ARG A 91 -17.17 7.13 4.99
N SER A 92 -18.40 7.51 5.32
CA SER A 92 -18.73 8.30 6.51
C SER A 92 -18.52 7.59 7.84
N ASP A 93 -18.33 6.28 7.82
CA ASP A 93 -18.08 5.49 9.04
C ASP A 93 -16.61 5.23 9.29
N LYS A 94 -15.87 6.08 8.81
CA LYS A 94 -14.57 6.64 9.11
C LYS A 94 -13.94 6.16 10.42
N ASN A 95 -14.66 5.45 11.20
CA ASN A 95 -14.51 5.57 12.64
C ASN A 95 -14.24 4.25 13.35
N LEU A 96 -14.33 3.09 12.69
CA LEU A 96 -14.06 1.84 13.41
C LEU A 96 -12.58 1.71 13.75
N ILE A 97 -11.70 1.99 12.78
CA ILE A 97 -10.28 1.99 13.07
C ILE A 97 -9.83 3.28 13.76
N TYR A 98 -10.36 4.43 13.32
CA TYR A 98 -9.98 5.75 13.85
C TYR A 98 -10.45 6.01 15.27
N LYS A 99 -11.66 5.54 15.63
CA LYS A 99 -12.22 5.76 16.98
C LYS A 99 -11.50 4.98 18.06
N ASP A 100 -10.78 3.95 17.68
CA ASP A 100 -10.24 3.03 18.67
C ASP A 100 -8.85 2.49 18.32
N LEU A 101 -8.01 3.37 17.76
CA LEU A 101 -6.59 3.03 17.57
C LEU A 101 -5.91 2.64 18.89
N SER A 102 -6.42 3.13 20.01
CA SER A 102 -5.90 2.81 21.34
C SER A 102 -6.04 1.34 21.73
N ARG A 103 -6.97 0.61 21.11
CA ARG A 103 -7.14 -0.85 21.36
C ARG A 103 -6.06 -1.71 20.72
N PHE A 104 -5.33 -1.17 19.75
CA PHE A 104 -4.28 -1.92 19.07
C PHE A 104 -2.97 -1.79 19.81
N GLU A 105 -2.59 -2.85 20.49
CA GLU A 105 -1.34 -2.95 21.21
C GLU A 105 -0.55 -4.17 20.74
N ASN A 106 0.77 -4.04 20.68
CA ASN A 106 1.68 -5.09 20.24
C ASN A 106 1.37 -5.66 18.85
N LYS A 107 0.93 -4.79 17.93
CA LYS A 107 0.64 -5.12 16.52
C LYS A 107 1.73 -4.59 15.61
N ILE A 108 1.67 -4.99 14.34
CA ILE A 108 2.51 -4.45 13.27
C ILE A 108 1.59 -3.74 12.30
N PHE A 109 1.70 -2.43 12.21
CA PHE A 109 0.99 -1.64 11.21
C PHE A 109 1.82 -1.53 9.93
N ILE A 110 1.20 -1.77 8.79
CA ILE A 110 1.73 -1.43 7.47
C ILE A 110 0.92 -0.24 6.97
N TYR A 111 1.57 0.90 6.87
CA TYR A 111 0.98 2.15 6.37
C TYR A 111 1.38 2.34 4.90
N PHE A 112 0.41 2.23 3.99
CA PHE A 112 0.63 2.41 2.57
C PHE A 112 -0.49 3.24 1.95
N ALA A 113 -0.20 4.48 1.60
CA ALA A 113 -1.17 5.41 1.03
C ALA A 113 -0.49 6.40 0.08
N ASP A 114 -1.20 6.84 -0.96
CA ASP A 114 -0.72 7.92 -1.82
C ASP A 114 -0.96 9.30 -1.19
N VAL A 115 -0.02 9.69 -0.35
CA VAL A 115 -0.08 11.01 0.29
C VAL A 115 0.10 12.16 -0.71
N ARG A 116 0.70 11.92 -1.88
CA ARG A 116 0.98 12.93 -2.91
C ARG A 116 -0.31 13.54 -3.45
N ASP A 117 -1.29 12.69 -3.77
CA ASP A 117 -2.60 13.08 -4.28
C ASP A 117 -3.37 14.06 -3.37
N LYS A 118 -2.97 14.13 -2.11
CA LYS A 118 -3.65 14.92 -1.09
C LYS A 118 -2.81 16.09 -0.56
N LEU A 119 -1.59 16.29 -1.10
CA LEU A 119 -0.70 17.38 -0.65
C LEU A 119 -1.30 18.77 -0.81
N GLU A 120 -2.16 18.95 -1.81
CA GLU A 120 -2.83 20.23 -2.07
C GLU A 120 -4.11 20.44 -1.23
N ASP A 121 -4.57 19.42 -0.51
CA ASP A 121 -5.68 19.55 0.43
C ASP A 121 -5.18 20.10 1.77
N ASN A 122 -5.13 21.43 1.84
CA ASN A 122 -4.66 22.14 3.03
C ASN A 122 -5.48 21.82 4.30
N SER A 123 -6.70 21.30 4.16
CA SER A 123 -7.53 20.91 5.32
C SER A 123 -6.96 19.70 6.05
N LEU A 124 -6.17 18.88 5.39
CA LEU A 124 -5.56 17.67 5.95
C LEU A 124 -4.27 17.94 6.70
N GLN A 125 -3.52 18.99 6.32
CA GLN A 125 -2.21 19.33 6.91
C GLN A 125 -1.29 18.08 7.00
N LEU A 126 -1.11 17.38 5.88
CA LEU A 126 -0.47 16.05 5.84
C LEU A 126 0.97 16.05 6.38
N GLU A 127 1.69 17.16 6.21
CA GLU A 127 3.07 17.32 6.71
C GLU A 127 3.15 17.25 8.26
N GLU A 128 2.04 17.50 8.95
CA GLU A 128 1.92 17.41 10.42
C GLU A 128 1.15 16.16 10.84
N THR A 129 0.00 15.90 10.23
CA THR A 129 -0.95 14.89 10.68
C THR A 129 -0.50 13.46 10.38
N VAL A 130 0.21 13.21 9.28
CA VAL A 130 0.75 11.87 8.97
C VAL A 130 1.84 11.47 9.97
N PRO A 131 2.88 12.30 10.23
CA PRO A 131 3.88 11.99 11.25
C PRO A 131 3.27 11.83 12.66
N GLU A 132 2.28 12.64 13.03
CA GLU A 132 1.57 12.48 14.31
C GLU A 132 0.83 11.16 14.41
N THR A 133 0.16 10.76 13.33
CA THR A 133 -0.54 9.47 13.25
C THR A 133 0.45 8.31 13.42
N ILE A 134 1.57 8.33 12.70
CA ILE A 134 2.59 7.29 12.79
C ILE A 134 3.21 7.25 14.19
N LYS A 135 3.55 8.40 14.77
CA LYS A 135 4.06 8.49 16.15
C LYS A 135 3.06 7.97 17.18
N TYR A 136 1.76 8.21 16.95
CA TYR A 136 0.72 7.66 17.80
C TYR A 136 0.69 6.13 17.75
N LEU A 137 0.75 5.54 16.56
CA LEU A 137 0.80 4.08 16.37
C LEU A 137 2.05 3.47 17.02
N LEU A 138 3.21 4.13 16.89
CA LEU A 138 4.50 3.68 17.42
C LEU A 138 4.54 3.59 18.95
N LYS A 139 3.64 4.27 19.69
CA LYS A 139 3.62 4.17 21.16
C LYS A 139 3.55 2.72 21.63
N ASN A 140 2.67 1.93 21.03
CA ASN A 140 2.39 0.55 21.46
C ASN A 140 2.61 -0.50 20.38
N ASN A 141 2.99 -0.12 19.15
CA ASN A 141 3.05 -1.01 17.99
C ASN A 141 4.35 -0.81 17.21
N TYR A 142 4.61 -1.72 16.29
CA TYR A 142 5.58 -1.53 15.21
C TYR A 142 4.89 -0.89 14.00
N VAL A 143 5.60 -0.07 13.25
CA VAL A 143 5.04 0.55 12.04
C VAL A 143 6.03 0.39 10.88
N ILE A 144 5.55 -0.21 9.80
CA ILE A 144 6.23 -0.29 8.51
C ILE A 144 5.55 0.71 7.59
N VAL A 145 6.28 1.73 7.14
CA VAL A 145 5.76 2.69 6.17
C VAL A 145 6.29 2.34 4.79
N ILE A 146 5.39 2.15 3.84
CA ILE A 146 5.72 2.05 2.43
C ILE A 146 5.65 3.46 1.86
N TYR A 147 6.79 3.96 1.40
CA TYR A 147 6.95 5.30 0.84
C TYR A 147 6.21 5.43 -0.49
N PRO A 148 6.04 6.66 -1.00
CA PRO A 148 5.35 6.88 -2.26
C PRO A 148 5.86 6.00 -3.39
N PHE A 149 4.91 5.36 -4.08
CA PHE A 149 5.20 4.45 -5.17
C PHE A 149 5.53 5.22 -6.46
N PRO A 150 6.50 4.77 -7.29
CA PRO A 150 6.78 5.37 -8.59
C PRO A 150 5.54 5.36 -9.48
N GLU A 151 5.07 6.54 -9.86
CA GLU A 151 3.88 6.72 -10.69
C GLU A 151 4.26 6.81 -12.17
N TYR A 152 3.58 6.04 -13.00
CA TYR A 152 3.83 5.95 -14.44
C TYR A 152 3.14 7.07 -15.23
N MET A 153 2.91 8.22 -14.56
CA MET A 153 2.31 9.41 -15.14
C MET A 153 1.03 9.03 -15.90
N ASP A 154 0.72 9.68 -17.01
CA ASP A 154 -0.49 9.44 -17.81
C ASP A 154 -0.52 8.06 -18.53
N LEU A 155 0.31 7.10 -18.12
CA LEU A 155 0.41 5.80 -18.73
C LEU A 155 -0.37 4.74 -17.94
N ASN A 156 -1.42 4.20 -18.54
CA ASN A 156 -1.95 2.91 -18.10
C ASN A 156 -1.01 1.81 -18.62
N VAL A 157 -0.24 1.20 -17.69
CA VAL A 157 0.79 0.23 -18.04
C VAL A 157 0.19 -0.99 -18.75
N LEU A 158 -0.93 -1.52 -18.24
CA LEU A 158 -1.60 -2.66 -18.82
C LEU A 158 -2.07 -2.37 -20.25
N ASP A 159 -2.66 -1.20 -20.49
CA ASP A 159 -3.08 -0.78 -21.83
C ASP A 159 -1.91 -0.71 -22.82
N GLN A 160 -0.74 -0.27 -22.36
CA GLN A 160 0.45 -0.22 -23.22
C GLN A 160 0.96 -1.62 -23.56
N VAL A 161 0.94 -2.55 -22.60
CA VAL A 161 1.30 -3.95 -22.83
C VAL A 161 0.31 -4.63 -23.79
N LEU A 162 -0.99 -4.37 -23.64
CA LEU A 162 -2.03 -4.87 -24.55
C LEU A 162 -1.86 -4.33 -25.99
N LYS A 163 -1.28 -3.13 -26.14
CA LYS A 163 -0.91 -2.55 -27.46
C LYS A 163 0.43 -3.10 -28.00
N GLY A 164 1.01 -4.12 -27.36
CA GLY A 164 2.20 -4.82 -27.81
C GLY A 164 3.53 -4.24 -27.35
N ARG A 165 3.52 -3.33 -26.35
CA ARG A 165 4.78 -2.89 -25.73
C ARG A 165 5.26 -3.92 -24.74
N GLU A 166 6.47 -4.41 -24.89
CA GLU A 166 7.07 -5.41 -24.01
C GLU A 166 7.73 -4.80 -22.77
N GLU A 167 8.16 -3.54 -22.88
CA GLU A 167 8.80 -2.79 -21.80
C GLU A 167 8.11 -1.46 -21.57
N ILE A 168 7.71 -1.22 -20.34
CA ILE A 168 7.16 0.05 -19.87
C ILE A 168 8.03 0.55 -18.72
N ASN A 169 8.75 1.62 -18.98
CA ASN A 169 9.63 2.24 -18.02
C ASN A 169 9.73 3.75 -18.22
N PHE A 170 10.28 4.44 -17.24
CA PHE A 170 10.60 5.87 -17.34
C PHE A 170 11.85 6.18 -16.52
N PRO A 171 12.59 7.27 -16.86
CA PRO A 171 13.79 7.65 -16.15
C PRO A 171 13.54 7.91 -14.66
N THR A 172 14.34 7.29 -13.78
CA THR A 172 14.25 7.44 -12.31
C THR A 172 14.35 8.92 -11.89
N GLU A 173 15.16 9.71 -12.59
CA GLU A 173 15.33 11.13 -12.33
C GLU A 173 14.02 11.92 -12.48
N LYS A 174 13.17 11.55 -13.46
CA LYS A 174 11.85 12.17 -13.63
C LYS A 174 10.95 11.97 -12.41
N TRP A 175 11.07 10.83 -11.74
CA TRP A 175 10.35 10.57 -10.50
C TRP A 175 10.92 11.38 -9.35
N ARG A 176 12.23 11.27 -9.10
CA ARG A 176 12.90 11.87 -7.96
C ARG A 176 12.83 13.40 -7.91
N ASN A 177 12.77 14.05 -9.06
CA ASN A 177 12.77 15.51 -9.16
C ASN A 177 11.38 16.13 -9.13
N ARG A 178 10.32 15.36 -8.92
CA ARG A 178 8.96 15.90 -8.73
C ARG A 178 8.83 16.53 -7.35
N ASP A 179 8.26 17.72 -7.28
CA ASP A 179 8.05 18.43 -6.02
C ASP A 179 7.12 17.68 -5.06
N ASP A 180 6.05 17.06 -5.59
CA ASP A 180 5.12 16.25 -4.80
C ASP A 180 5.80 15.01 -4.21
N VAL A 181 6.72 14.38 -4.94
CA VAL A 181 7.53 13.25 -4.45
C VAL A 181 8.46 13.73 -3.34
N ILE A 182 9.21 14.81 -3.56
CA ILE A 182 10.15 15.38 -2.57
C ILE A 182 9.40 15.75 -1.28
N ARG A 183 8.25 16.41 -1.40
CA ARG A 183 7.40 16.78 -0.25
C ARG A 183 6.88 15.55 0.49
N SER A 184 6.39 14.54 -0.22
CA SER A 184 5.86 13.32 0.38
C SER A 184 6.93 12.50 1.11
N TYR A 185 8.16 12.46 0.60
CA TYR A 185 9.28 11.81 1.30
C TYR A 185 9.61 12.50 2.62
N LYS A 186 9.63 13.84 2.63
CA LYS A 186 9.89 14.64 3.84
C LYS A 186 8.89 14.37 4.97
N ILE A 187 7.65 14.03 4.64
CA ILE A 187 6.61 13.67 5.62
C ILE A 187 7.08 12.51 6.51
N PHE A 188 7.81 11.57 5.95
CA PHE A 188 8.21 10.34 6.64
C PHE A 188 9.66 10.35 7.17
N GLU A 189 10.49 11.32 6.76
CA GLU A 189 11.93 11.32 7.08
C GLU A 189 12.25 11.57 8.56
N ASN A 190 11.43 12.38 9.24
CA ASN A 190 11.71 12.86 10.60
C ASN A 190 11.11 11.98 11.70
N ILE A 191 10.95 10.68 11.43
CA ILE A 191 10.46 9.71 12.42
C ILE A 191 11.65 8.85 12.85
N ASP A 192 12.12 9.09 14.07
CA ASP A 192 13.22 8.35 14.69
C ASP A 192 12.67 7.49 15.83
N ASP A 193 12.40 6.21 15.54
CA ASP A 193 11.94 5.23 16.51
C ASP A 193 12.42 3.84 16.10
N LYS A 194 12.89 3.04 17.06
CA LYS A 194 13.37 1.66 16.82
C LYS A 194 12.29 0.69 16.32
N LYS A 195 11.01 1.03 16.46
CA LYS A 195 9.87 0.27 15.95
C LYS A 195 9.37 0.79 14.60
N TYR A 196 10.04 1.80 14.02
CA TYR A 196 9.73 2.37 12.73
C TYR A 196 10.59 1.73 11.65
N PHE A 197 9.96 1.18 10.64
CA PHE A 197 10.61 0.60 9.46
C PHE A 197 10.09 1.28 8.21
N LYS A 198 10.94 1.44 7.23
CA LYS A 198 10.59 2.04 5.94
C LYS A 198 10.91 1.10 4.79
N ILE A 199 10.02 1.08 3.81
CA ILE A 199 10.24 0.44 2.51
C ILE A 199 10.18 1.53 1.47
N LEU A 200 11.19 1.59 0.63
CA LEU A 200 11.28 2.52 -0.49
C LEU A 200 10.94 1.76 -1.78
N PRO A 201 9.73 1.92 -2.35
CA PRO A 201 9.37 1.23 -3.59
C PRO A 201 10.34 1.54 -4.74
N GLU A 202 10.96 2.72 -4.74
CA GLU A 202 11.96 3.05 -5.76
C GLU A 202 13.19 2.13 -5.72
N ASP A 203 13.58 1.60 -4.57
CA ASP A 203 14.70 0.65 -4.46
C ASP A 203 14.34 -0.71 -5.07
N ILE A 204 13.05 -0.99 -5.20
CA ILE A 204 12.54 -2.23 -5.76
C ILE A 204 12.25 -2.10 -7.27
N PHE A 205 11.61 -1.01 -7.67
CA PHE A 205 11.09 -0.83 -9.02
C PHE A 205 11.98 0.06 -9.90
N CYS A 206 12.93 0.83 -9.31
CA CYS A 206 13.84 1.70 -10.05
C CYS A 206 15.27 1.18 -9.95
N ASN A 207 16.03 1.24 -11.05
CA ASN A 207 17.40 0.74 -11.18
C ASN A 207 17.60 -0.77 -11.00
N THR A 208 16.58 -1.52 -10.66
CA THR A 208 16.67 -2.96 -10.39
C THR A 208 16.61 -3.79 -11.67
N PHE A 209 15.67 -3.47 -12.55
CA PHE A 209 15.46 -4.20 -13.81
C PHE A 209 16.14 -3.51 -14.99
N VAL A 210 16.08 -2.19 -15.01
CA VAL A 210 16.69 -1.33 -16.03
C VAL A 210 17.42 -0.19 -15.33
N GLN A 211 18.70 -0.02 -15.64
CA GLN A 211 19.52 1.02 -15.02
C GLN A 211 18.94 2.41 -15.30
N ASN A 212 18.89 3.25 -14.27
CA ASN A 212 18.37 4.62 -14.32
C ASN A 212 16.88 4.73 -14.73
N HIS A 213 16.10 3.64 -14.63
CA HIS A 213 14.69 3.65 -14.94
C HIS A 213 13.88 2.97 -13.85
N CYS A 214 12.65 3.47 -13.67
CA CYS A 214 11.60 2.78 -12.93
C CYS A 214 10.77 1.95 -13.90
N VAL A 215 10.47 0.70 -13.56
CA VAL A 215 9.90 -0.28 -14.48
C VAL A 215 8.51 -0.72 -14.06
N GLY A 216 7.50 -0.49 -14.92
CA GLY A 216 6.12 -0.95 -14.75
C GLY A 216 5.84 -2.30 -15.38
N ALA A 217 6.57 -2.63 -16.47
CA ALA A 217 6.51 -3.93 -17.12
C ALA A 217 7.84 -4.23 -17.81
N THR A 218 8.32 -5.47 -17.72
CA THR A 218 9.50 -5.97 -18.45
C THR A 218 9.55 -7.51 -18.41
N ASN A 219 10.22 -8.12 -19.38
CA ASN A 219 10.43 -9.56 -19.46
C ASN A 219 9.13 -10.39 -19.31
N GLY A 220 8.05 -9.91 -19.91
CA GLY A 220 6.73 -10.57 -19.87
C GLY A 220 6.03 -10.51 -18.51
N LYS A 221 6.52 -9.71 -17.57
CA LYS A 221 5.89 -9.43 -16.27
C LYS A 221 5.37 -8.00 -16.23
N ILE A 222 4.21 -7.83 -15.62
CA ILE A 222 3.57 -6.54 -15.40
C ILE A 222 3.53 -6.32 -13.89
N TYR A 223 4.17 -5.27 -13.43
CA TYR A 223 4.27 -4.95 -11.99
C TYR A 223 3.22 -3.93 -11.56
N VAL A 224 2.75 -3.11 -12.49
CA VAL A 224 1.78 -2.05 -12.25
C VAL A 224 0.64 -2.20 -13.24
N GLN A 225 -0.59 -2.13 -12.78
CA GLN A 225 -1.77 -2.34 -13.60
C GLN A 225 -2.09 -1.09 -14.44
N ASP A 226 -2.23 0.03 -13.79
CA ASP A 226 -2.49 1.34 -14.40
C ASP A 226 -1.29 2.27 -14.27
N SER A 227 -1.45 3.47 -13.73
CA SER A 227 -0.32 4.37 -13.46
C SER A 227 0.35 4.14 -12.11
N ILE A 228 -0.30 3.45 -11.18
CA ILE A 228 0.13 3.40 -9.77
C ILE A 228 -0.22 2.10 -9.03
N HIS A 229 -1.33 1.43 -9.36
CA HIS A 229 -1.77 0.25 -8.63
C HIS A 229 -0.97 -0.99 -9.01
N LEU A 230 -0.60 -1.77 -7.99
CA LEU A 230 0.20 -2.98 -8.16
C LEU A 230 -0.63 -4.12 -8.78
N THR A 231 0.03 -4.92 -9.60
CA THR A 231 -0.42 -6.28 -9.95
C THR A 231 -0.01 -7.26 -8.86
N ILE A 232 -0.36 -8.53 -9.02
CA ILE A 232 0.10 -9.61 -8.12
C ILE A 232 1.63 -9.67 -8.10
N GLU A 233 2.30 -9.59 -9.26
CA GLU A 233 3.75 -9.60 -9.35
C GLU A 233 4.39 -8.39 -8.66
N GLY A 234 3.81 -7.21 -8.86
CA GLY A 234 4.29 -6.00 -8.18
C GLY A 234 4.09 -6.06 -6.67
N ALA A 235 2.93 -6.54 -6.23
CA ALA A 235 2.62 -6.74 -4.82
C ALA A 235 3.56 -7.76 -4.17
N SER A 236 3.88 -8.87 -4.85
CA SER A 236 4.81 -9.89 -4.36
C SER A 236 6.22 -9.35 -4.14
N LEU A 237 6.69 -8.42 -4.99
CA LEU A 237 8.00 -7.79 -4.77
C LEU A 237 8.04 -6.96 -3.47
N LEU A 238 7.02 -6.14 -3.22
CA LEU A 238 6.90 -5.40 -1.96
C LEU A 238 6.72 -6.33 -0.76
N THR A 239 5.92 -7.39 -0.93
CA THR A 239 5.66 -8.37 0.12
C THR A 239 6.95 -9.07 0.57
N SER A 240 7.87 -9.36 -0.34
CA SER A 240 9.17 -9.95 -0.01
C SER A 240 9.96 -9.07 0.97
N GLU A 241 9.97 -7.74 0.78
CA GLU A 241 10.62 -6.81 1.71
C GLU A 241 9.88 -6.73 3.04
N ILE A 242 8.55 -6.72 3.01
CA ILE A 242 7.73 -6.76 4.23
C ILE A 242 8.05 -8.02 5.04
N ILE A 243 8.12 -9.19 4.42
CA ILE A 243 8.45 -10.47 5.09
C ILE A 243 9.83 -10.40 5.77
N ASN A 244 10.82 -9.76 5.14
CA ASN A 244 12.14 -9.59 5.74
C ASN A 244 12.04 -8.78 7.04
N ILE A 245 11.27 -7.68 7.04
CA ILE A 245 11.05 -6.86 8.24
C ILE A 245 10.25 -7.63 9.30
N LEU A 246 9.19 -8.36 8.90
CA LEU A 246 8.40 -9.18 9.82
C LEU A 246 9.25 -10.22 10.56
N LYS A 247 10.19 -10.86 9.87
CA LYS A 247 11.15 -11.79 10.50
C LYS A 247 12.01 -11.10 11.55
N LEU A 248 12.48 -9.88 11.29
CA LEU A 248 13.25 -9.11 12.27
C LEU A 248 12.41 -8.77 13.50
N ILE A 249 11.16 -8.34 13.31
CA ILE A 249 10.25 -7.97 14.41
C ILE A 249 9.86 -9.20 15.25
N ASN A 250 9.57 -10.33 14.62
CA ASN A 250 9.13 -11.54 15.32
C ASN A 250 10.28 -12.22 16.10
N ASN A 251 11.54 -11.94 15.75
CA ASN A 251 12.72 -12.46 16.44
C ASN A 251 13.25 -11.50 17.54
N SER A 252 12.66 -10.32 17.71
CA SER A 252 13.03 -9.32 18.71
C SER A 252 12.17 -9.40 19.97
#